data_98c2635adba56b973bff3b5966dbb255
#
_entry.id   98c2635adba56b973bff3b5966dbb255
#
_cell.length_a   1.000
_cell.length_b   1.000
_cell.length_c   1.000
_cell.angle_alpha   90.00
_cell.angle_beta   90.00
_cell.angle_gamma   90.00
#
_symmetry.space_group_name_H-M   'P 1'
#
loop_
_entity.id
_entity.type
_entity.pdbx_description
1 polymer ?
#
loop_
_entity_poly.entity_id
_entity_poly.type
_entity_poly.pdbx_seq_one_letter_code
_entity_poly.pdbx_strand_id
1 'polypeptide(L)'
;VCMMNHWPIEAIIEHYQVDLPECILKLTQLDKMGMLQLLPNNRVRLRVSQQFNWQPNGPIQRYIEEQGIADFFDAHSDEEGHEEILFGHGMLSNDCILTMRTALKKCQQQMAQAHRQSLPVPQSNKRGMAMVLALRTWEPKWFRNLRREMK
;
A
#
# COMPACT_ATOMS: atom_id res chain seq x y z
N VAL A 1 3.34 -3.64 -9.42
CA VAL A 1 2.51 -3.29 -10.60
C VAL A 1 1.81 -1.94 -10.40
N CYS A 2 1.17 -1.66 -9.26
CA CYS A 2 0.49 -0.36 -9.03
C CYS A 2 1.45 0.83 -9.12
N MET A 3 2.67 0.67 -8.63
CA MET A 3 3.72 1.69 -8.70
C MET A 3 4.30 1.87 -10.11
N MET A 4 4.19 0.83 -10.94
CA MET A 4 4.79 0.75 -12.28
C MET A 4 3.81 1.12 -13.41
N ASN A 5 2.69 1.77 -13.07
CA ASN A 5 1.69 2.13 -14.06
C ASN A 5 2.30 3.03 -15.16
N HIS A 6 2.10 2.66 -16.42
CA HIS A 6 2.69 3.26 -17.61
C HIS A 6 4.22 3.10 -17.80
N TRP A 7 4.88 2.27 -16.99
CA TRP A 7 6.28 1.94 -17.24
C TRP A 7 6.40 1.01 -18.45
N PRO A 8 7.43 1.20 -19.30
CA PRO A 8 7.80 0.15 -20.24
C PRO A 8 8.43 -1.03 -19.48
N ILE A 9 8.33 -2.23 -20.04
CA ILE A 9 8.87 -3.45 -19.41
C ILE A 9 10.38 -3.32 -19.19
N GLU A 10 11.08 -2.69 -20.10
CA GLU A 10 12.52 -2.43 -20.01
C GLU A 10 12.90 -1.64 -18.75
N ALA A 11 12.13 -0.61 -18.41
CA ALA A 11 12.35 0.16 -17.18
C ALA A 11 12.07 -0.65 -15.91
N ILE A 12 11.12 -1.58 -15.96
CA ILE A 12 10.83 -2.50 -14.83
C ILE A 12 12.03 -3.42 -14.58
N ILE A 13 12.60 -3.98 -15.65
CA ILE A 13 13.74 -4.91 -15.58
C ILE A 13 15.01 -4.19 -15.14
N GLU A 14 15.22 -2.97 -15.61
CA GLU A 14 16.37 -2.16 -15.23
C GLU A 14 16.31 -1.77 -13.73
N HIS A 15 15.12 -1.47 -13.24
CA HIS A 15 14.94 -1.03 -11.85
C HIS A 15 14.91 -2.21 -10.84
N TYR A 16 14.31 -3.32 -11.26
CA TYR A 16 14.24 -4.54 -10.45
C TYR A 16 14.97 -5.67 -11.16
N GLN A 17 15.93 -6.30 -10.54
CA GLN A 17 16.64 -7.45 -11.09
C GLN A 17 15.70 -8.65 -11.31
N VAL A 18 14.79 -8.53 -12.27
CA VAL A 18 13.84 -9.57 -12.66
C VAL A 18 14.19 -10.14 -14.03
N ASP A 19 14.01 -11.43 -14.17
CA ASP A 19 14.17 -12.12 -15.45
C ASP A 19 13.10 -11.67 -16.46
N LEU A 20 13.50 -11.28 -17.67
CA LEU A 20 12.59 -10.79 -18.71
C LEU A 20 11.47 -11.78 -19.06
N PRO A 21 11.74 -13.05 -19.36
CA PRO A 21 10.70 -14.05 -19.62
C PRO A 21 9.71 -14.20 -18.47
N GLU A 22 10.18 -14.24 -17.24
CA GLU A 22 9.30 -14.33 -16.08
C GLU A 22 8.44 -13.07 -15.91
N CYS A 23 9.01 -11.88 -16.07
CA CYS A 23 8.29 -10.62 -16.03
C CYS A 23 7.15 -10.60 -17.07
N ILE A 24 7.44 -10.95 -18.34
CA ILE A 24 6.45 -11.02 -19.41
C ILE A 24 5.35 -12.05 -19.09
N LEU A 25 5.73 -13.22 -18.59
CA LEU A 25 4.77 -14.27 -18.21
C LEU A 25 3.79 -13.75 -17.14
N LYS A 26 4.29 -13.13 -16.06
CA LYS A 26 3.47 -12.57 -14.98
C LYS A 26 2.58 -11.44 -15.47
N LEU A 27 3.10 -10.53 -16.27
CA LEU A 27 2.31 -9.42 -16.85
C LEU A 27 1.22 -9.94 -17.78
N THR A 28 1.50 -10.96 -18.61
CA THR A 28 0.51 -11.60 -19.48
C THR A 28 -0.59 -12.30 -18.66
N GLN A 29 -0.26 -12.94 -17.55
CA GLN A 29 -1.25 -13.52 -16.65
C GLN A 29 -2.17 -12.43 -16.06
N LEU A 30 -1.61 -11.32 -15.61
CA LEU A 30 -2.39 -10.19 -15.07
C LEU A 30 -3.26 -9.51 -16.15
N ASP A 31 -2.80 -9.45 -17.40
CA ASP A 31 -3.59 -8.95 -18.53
C ASP A 31 -4.79 -9.87 -18.82
N LYS A 32 -4.56 -11.18 -18.87
CA LYS A 32 -5.65 -12.18 -19.03
C LYS A 32 -6.68 -12.11 -17.90
N MET A 33 -6.25 -11.78 -16.68
CA MET A 33 -7.14 -11.58 -15.53
C MET A 33 -7.86 -10.22 -15.56
N GLY A 34 -7.57 -9.35 -16.55
CA GLY A 34 -8.16 -8.02 -16.67
C GLY A 34 -7.66 -6.99 -15.65
N MET A 35 -6.61 -7.31 -14.90
CA MET A 35 -6.05 -6.43 -13.88
C MET A 35 -5.19 -5.31 -14.47
N LEU A 36 -4.58 -5.56 -15.60
CA LEU A 36 -3.81 -4.58 -16.37
C LEU A 36 -4.07 -4.77 -17.87
N GLN A 37 -3.49 -3.89 -18.67
CA GLN A 37 -3.45 -4.01 -20.12
C GLN A 37 -2.02 -3.81 -20.60
N LEU A 38 -1.52 -4.74 -21.39
CA LEU A 38 -0.29 -4.57 -22.13
C LEU A 38 -0.55 -3.71 -23.37
N LEU A 39 0.13 -2.60 -23.47
CA LEU A 39 0.04 -1.65 -24.58
C LEU A 39 1.20 -1.84 -25.55
N PRO A 40 1.09 -1.33 -26.82
CA PRO A 40 2.23 -1.25 -27.72
C PRO A 40 3.44 -0.58 -27.05
N ASN A 41 4.66 -0.92 -27.52
CA ASN A 41 5.94 -0.49 -26.94
C ASN A 41 6.13 -0.95 -25.48
N ASN A 42 5.68 -2.15 -25.17
CA ASN A 42 5.89 -2.80 -23.88
C ASN A 42 5.45 -1.96 -22.66
N ARG A 43 4.44 -1.13 -22.82
CA ARG A 43 3.89 -0.34 -21.72
C ARG A 43 2.81 -1.09 -20.96
N VAL A 44 2.76 -0.88 -19.66
CA VAL A 44 1.76 -1.46 -18.76
C VAL A 44 0.78 -0.38 -18.32
N ARG A 45 -0.52 -0.60 -18.51
CA ARG A 45 -1.58 0.25 -17.99
C ARG A 45 -2.47 -0.54 -17.04
N LEU A 46 -2.60 -0.06 -15.79
CA LEU A 46 -3.52 -0.67 -14.84
C LEU A 46 -4.98 -0.45 -15.27
N ARG A 47 -5.79 -1.50 -15.17
CA ARG A 47 -7.23 -1.48 -15.35
C ARG A 47 -7.99 -1.45 -14.03
N VAL A 48 -7.33 -1.82 -12.94
CA VAL A 48 -7.90 -1.81 -11.60
C VAL A 48 -7.70 -0.45 -10.93
N SER A 49 -8.62 -0.07 -10.07
CA SER A 49 -8.50 1.15 -9.28
C SER A 49 -7.26 1.06 -8.37
N GLN A 50 -6.50 2.15 -8.26
CA GLN A 50 -5.41 2.27 -7.27
C GLN A 50 -5.95 2.47 -5.84
N GLN A 51 -7.23 2.77 -5.70
CA GLN A 51 -7.94 2.80 -4.42
C GLN A 51 -8.61 1.45 -4.20
N PHE A 52 -7.89 0.52 -3.60
CA PHE A 52 -8.46 -0.75 -3.21
C PHE A 52 -9.22 -0.60 -1.90
N ASN A 53 -10.54 -0.78 -1.96
CA ASN A 53 -11.28 -1.23 -0.78
C ASN A 53 -11.08 -2.75 -0.71
N TRP A 54 -10.16 -3.17 0.11
CA TRP A 54 -9.85 -4.58 0.30
C TRP A 54 -11.07 -5.28 0.86
N GLN A 55 -11.39 -6.42 0.29
CA GLN A 55 -12.45 -7.25 0.85
C GLN A 55 -12.07 -7.61 2.30
N PRO A 56 -12.90 -7.29 3.30
CA PRO A 56 -12.62 -7.64 4.69
C PRO A 56 -12.32 -9.12 4.83
N ASN A 57 -11.22 -9.47 5.50
CA ASN A 57 -10.70 -10.82 5.65
C ASN A 57 -10.32 -11.51 4.32
N GLY A 58 -10.16 -10.76 3.24
CA GLY A 58 -9.69 -11.28 1.95
C GLY A 58 -8.21 -11.73 1.99
N PRO A 59 -7.77 -12.52 1.00
CA PRO A 59 -6.41 -13.09 0.98
C PRO A 59 -5.32 -12.01 0.96
N ILE A 60 -5.55 -10.90 0.32
CA ILE A 60 -4.58 -9.81 0.24
C ILE A 60 -4.49 -9.06 1.57
N GLN A 61 -5.62 -8.82 2.25
CA GLN A 61 -5.61 -8.20 3.58
C GLN A 61 -4.84 -9.09 4.56
N ARG A 62 -5.08 -10.41 4.54
CA ARG A 62 -4.35 -11.36 5.39
C ARG A 62 -2.86 -11.35 5.11
N TYR A 63 -2.45 -11.37 3.85
CA TYR A 63 -1.04 -11.29 3.47
C TYR A 63 -0.37 -10.01 4.01
N ILE A 64 -1.02 -8.84 3.86
CA ILE A 64 -0.51 -7.57 4.38
C ILE A 64 -0.44 -7.59 5.92
N GLU A 65 -1.45 -8.15 6.60
CA GLU A 65 -1.47 -8.22 8.07
C GLU A 65 -0.42 -9.20 8.63
N GLU A 66 -0.15 -10.30 7.93
CA GLU A 66 0.76 -11.35 8.37
C GLU A 66 2.23 -11.08 8.02
N GLN A 67 2.49 -10.47 6.87
CA GLN A 67 3.84 -10.30 6.34
C GLN A 67 4.15 -8.86 5.95
N GLY A 68 3.26 -8.18 5.26
CA GLY A 68 3.53 -6.86 4.68
C GLY A 68 3.73 -5.76 5.72
N ILE A 69 3.06 -5.82 6.88
CA ILE A 69 3.23 -4.83 7.96
C ILE A 69 4.60 -5.00 8.63
N ALA A 70 5.03 -6.23 8.87
CA ALA A 70 6.35 -6.51 9.43
C ALA A 70 7.44 -6.03 8.46
N ASP A 71 7.35 -6.41 7.20
CA ASP A 71 8.26 -5.99 6.13
C ASP A 71 8.32 -4.45 5.99
N PHE A 72 7.18 -3.77 6.10
CA PHE A 72 7.11 -2.30 6.06
C PHE A 72 7.87 -1.63 7.22
N PHE A 73 7.81 -2.20 8.43
CA PHE A 73 8.50 -1.66 9.60
C PHE A 73 9.97 -2.12 9.71
N ASP A 74 10.33 -3.24 9.07
CA ASP A 74 11.70 -3.73 8.98
C ASP A 74 12.50 -2.99 7.88
N ALA A 75 11.83 -2.26 6.99
CA ALA A 75 12.49 -1.44 5.99
C ALA A 75 13.43 -0.42 6.66
N HIS A 76 14.65 -0.32 6.16
CA HIS A 76 15.64 0.61 6.68
C HIS A 76 15.19 2.04 6.41
N SER A 77 15.41 2.92 7.39
CA SER A 77 15.10 4.34 7.29
C SER A 77 15.85 4.99 6.11
N ASP A 78 15.15 5.84 5.37
CA ASP A 78 15.75 6.67 4.34
C ASP A 78 16.60 7.77 5.02
N GLU A 79 17.90 7.79 4.75
CA GLU A 79 18.83 8.79 5.27
C GLU A 79 18.44 10.24 4.92
N GLU A 80 17.58 10.42 3.90
CA GLU A 80 17.11 11.74 3.44
C GLU A 80 15.91 12.29 4.22
N GLY A 81 15.39 11.56 5.22
CA GLY A 81 14.37 12.05 6.15
C GLY A 81 12.96 12.21 5.52
N HIS A 82 12.63 11.43 4.50
CA HIS A 82 11.30 11.42 3.89
C HIS A 82 10.28 10.54 4.64
N GLU A 83 10.72 9.88 5.70
CA GLU A 83 9.91 8.97 6.48
C GLU A 83 9.29 9.68 7.68
N GLU A 84 8.07 9.27 8.02
CA GLU A 84 7.39 9.72 9.22
C GLU A 84 6.62 8.56 9.85
N ILE A 85 6.90 8.27 11.12
CA ILE A 85 6.19 7.27 11.90
C ILE A 85 5.42 7.97 13.01
N LEU A 86 4.09 7.88 12.96
CA LEU A 86 3.21 8.48 13.95
C LEU A 86 2.48 7.39 14.73
N PHE A 87 2.56 7.47 16.05
CA PHE A 87 1.80 6.61 16.95
C PHE A 87 0.89 7.44 17.84
N GLY A 88 -0.41 7.17 17.82
CA GLY A 88 -1.41 7.82 18.67
C GLY A 88 -2.16 6.79 19.53
N HIS A 89 -2.42 7.14 20.78
CA HIS A 89 -3.17 6.31 21.71
C HIS A 89 -4.16 7.16 22.51
N GLY A 90 -5.37 6.66 22.74
CA GLY A 90 -6.39 7.34 23.54
C GLY A 90 -7.69 6.57 23.63
N MET A 91 -8.53 6.96 24.61
CA MET A 91 -9.91 6.49 24.74
C MET A 91 -10.82 7.40 23.91
N LEU A 92 -11.52 6.85 22.95
CA LEU A 92 -12.37 7.61 22.02
C LEU A 92 -13.85 7.23 22.19
N SER A 93 -14.73 8.24 22.13
CA SER A 93 -16.16 8.02 21.96
C SER A 93 -16.48 7.49 20.56
N ASN A 94 -17.67 6.95 20.36
CA ASN A 94 -18.12 6.46 19.06
C ASN A 94 -18.08 7.56 17.97
N ASP A 95 -18.46 8.78 18.30
CA ASP A 95 -18.44 9.90 17.35
C ASP A 95 -17.00 10.29 16.97
N CYS A 96 -16.09 10.27 17.94
CA CYS A 96 -14.66 10.51 17.68
C CYS A 96 -14.07 9.38 16.84
N ILE A 97 -14.48 8.12 17.04
CA ILE A 97 -14.06 7.01 16.19
C ILE A 97 -14.52 7.22 14.73
N LEU A 98 -15.77 7.65 14.52
CA LEU A 98 -16.27 7.95 13.17
C LEU A 98 -15.50 9.10 12.51
N THR A 99 -15.18 10.14 13.26
CA THR A 99 -14.36 11.26 12.80
C THR A 99 -12.98 10.79 12.36
N MET A 100 -12.31 9.98 13.19
CA MET A 100 -11.00 9.42 12.86
C MET A 100 -11.03 8.50 11.64
N ARG A 101 -12.07 7.66 11.50
CA ARG A 101 -12.26 6.84 10.28
C ARG A 101 -12.38 7.69 9.02
N THR A 102 -13.07 8.83 9.10
CA THR A 102 -13.20 9.77 7.99
C THR A 102 -11.86 10.42 7.66
N ALA A 103 -11.07 10.81 8.66
CA ALA A 103 -9.74 11.37 8.46
C ALA A 103 -8.79 10.37 7.78
N LEU A 104 -8.80 9.09 8.18
CA LEU A 104 -7.99 8.05 7.53
C LEU A 104 -8.35 7.85 6.06
N LYS A 105 -9.65 7.85 5.72
CA LYS A 105 -10.11 7.79 4.33
C LYS A 105 -9.62 8.99 3.52
N LYS A 106 -9.64 10.19 4.12
CA LYS A 106 -9.13 11.41 3.48
C LYS A 106 -7.62 11.31 3.22
N CYS A 107 -6.83 10.81 4.16
CA CYS A 107 -5.39 10.58 3.96
C CYS A 107 -5.14 9.59 2.81
N GLN A 108 -5.89 8.48 2.74
CA GLN A 108 -5.81 7.54 1.63
C GLN A 108 -6.09 8.20 0.27
N GLN A 109 -7.12 9.07 0.20
CA GLN A 109 -7.45 9.81 -1.01
C GLN A 109 -6.35 10.81 -1.40
N GLN A 110 -5.74 11.49 -0.42
CA GLN A 110 -4.61 12.40 -0.65
C GLN A 110 -3.40 11.66 -1.20
N MET A 111 -3.08 10.48 -0.70
CA MET A 111 -2.00 9.63 -1.24
C MET A 111 -2.25 9.27 -2.70
N ALA A 112 -3.47 8.86 -3.04
CA ALA A 112 -3.85 8.54 -4.42
C ALA A 112 -3.80 9.78 -5.33
N GLN A 113 -4.13 10.96 -4.82
CA GLN A 113 -4.01 12.22 -5.56
C GLN A 113 -2.54 12.59 -5.79
N ALA A 114 -1.70 12.50 -4.77
CA ALA A 114 -0.26 12.76 -4.88
C ALA A 114 0.39 11.84 -5.92
N HIS A 115 0.03 10.54 -5.92
CA HIS A 115 0.49 9.61 -6.94
C HIS A 115 0.10 10.08 -8.36
N ARG A 116 -1.17 10.47 -8.59
CA ARG A 116 -1.61 10.97 -9.91
C ARG A 116 -0.86 12.23 -10.33
N GLN A 117 -0.61 13.16 -9.41
CA GLN A 117 0.17 14.38 -9.68
C GLN A 117 1.63 14.08 -10.02
N SER A 118 2.17 12.99 -9.49
CA SER A 118 3.54 12.55 -9.76
C SER A 118 3.70 11.79 -11.08
N LEU A 119 2.62 11.41 -11.77
CA LEU A 119 2.71 10.63 -13.01
C LEU A 119 3.58 11.31 -14.10
N PRO A 120 3.49 12.63 -14.36
CA PRO A 120 4.29 13.29 -15.40
C PRO A 120 5.76 13.52 -15.00
N VAL A 121 6.11 13.36 -13.72
CA VAL A 121 7.48 13.55 -13.25
C VAL A 121 8.39 12.43 -13.78
N PRO A 122 9.65 12.71 -14.20
CA PRO A 122 10.59 11.68 -14.59
C PRO A 122 10.84 10.66 -13.48
N GLN A 123 11.08 9.40 -13.87
CA GLN A 123 11.27 8.29 -12.95
C GLN A 123 12.44 8.50 -11.97
N SER A 124 13.56 9.03 -12.46
CA SER A 124 14.74 9.35 -11.65
C SER A 124 14.45 10.29 -10.47
N ASN A 125 13.35 11.04 -10.56
CA ASN A 125 12.94 12.01 -9.55
C ASN A 125 11.75 11.50 -8.71
N LYS A 126 11.50 10.20 -8.73
CA LYS A 126 10.43 9.55 -7.96
C LYS A 126 10.99 8.53 -6.99
N ARG A 127 10.28 8.35 -5.89
CA ARG A 127 10.54 7.32 -4.89
C ARG A 127 9.30 6.46 -4.72
N GLY A 128 9.51 5.17 -4.46
CA GLY A 128 8.44 4.27 -4.07
C GLY A 128 8.07 4.52 -2.61
N MET A 129 6.93 5.14 -2.37
CA MET A 129 6.42 5.41 -1.03
C MET A 129 5.21 4.54 -0.72
N ALA A 130 5.16 4.01 0.48
CA ALA A 130 4.00 3.29 1.01
C ALA A 130 3.50 3.96 2.28
N MET A 131 2.21 3.81 2.56
CA MET A 131 1.57 4.36 3.76
C MET A 131 0.64 3.31 4.36
N VAL A 132 0.82 3.03 5.63
CA VAL A 132 -0.07 2.16 6.41
C VAL A 132 -0.90 3.01 7.36
N LEU A 133 -2.22 2.91 7.24
CA LEU A 133 -3.17 3.60 8.10
C LEU A 133 -4.05 2.57 8.80
N ALA A 134 -4.03 2.55 10.11
CA ALA A 134 -4.84 1.63 10.91
C ALA A 134 -5.48 2.34 12.11
N LEU A 135 -6.76 2.07 12.34
CA LEU A 135 -7.47 2.43 13.55
C LEU A 135 -8.20 1.19 14.06
N ARG A 136 -7.83 0.75 15.24
CA ARG A 136 -8.44 -0.44 15.86
C ARG A 136 -8.49 -0.30 17.38
N THR A 137 -9.38 -1.02 18.00
CA THR A 137 -9.32 -1.23 19.45
C THR A 137 -8.04 -2.02 19.75
N TRP A 138 -7.13 -1.41 20.51
CA TRP A 138 -5.86 -2.04 20.85
C TRP A 138 -5.44 -1.70 22.27
N GLU A 139 -4.83 -2.66 22.86
CA GLU A 139 -4.24 -2.55 24.19
C GLU A 139 -3.07 -3.55 24.25
N PRO A 140 -1.96 -3.21 24.94
CA PRO A 140 -0.83 -4.12 25.09
C PRO A 140 -1.27 -5.49 25.61
N LYS A 141 -0.68 -6.56 25.07
CA LYS A 141 -1.06 -7.95 25.39
C LYS A 141 -1.02 -8.23 26.90
N TRP A 142 -0.03 -7.68 27.59
CA TRP A 142 0.13 -7.85 29.03
C TRP A 142 -0.96 -7.13 29.84
N PHE A 143 -1.51 -5.99 29.39
CA PHE A 143 -2.65 -5.34 30.02
C PHE A 143 -3.95 -6.15 29.85
N ARG A 144 -4.15 -6.73 28.66
CA ARG A 144 -5.32 -7.60 28.43
C ARG A 144 -5.41 -8.74 29.42
N ASN A 145 -4.28 -9.30 29.81
CA ASN A 145 -4.21 -10.41 30.78
C ASN A 145 -4.53 -9.98 32.21
N LEU A 146 -4.53 -8.67 32.49
CA LEU A 146 -4.88 -8.10 33.79
C LEU A 146 -6.33 -7.62 33.90
N ARG A 147 -7.10 -7.71 32.80
CA ARG A 147 -8.53 -7.36 32.84
C ARG A 147 -9.27 -8.25 33.84
N ARG A 148 -10.03 -7.61 34.72
CA ARG A 148 -11.01 -8.34 35.55
C ARG A 148 -12.17 -8.77 34.66
N GLU A 149 -12.61 -10.02 34.80
CA GLU A 149 -13.85 -10.44 34.16
C GLU A 149 -14.98 -9.57 34.71
N MET A 150 -15.65 -8.83 33.84
CA MET A 150 -16.85 -8.11 34.22
C MET A 150 -17.94 -9.15 34.49
N LYS A 151 -18.37 -9.23 35.75
CA LYS A 151 -19.54 -10.03 36.16
C LYS A 151 -20.82 -9.44 35.61
#